data_bb13c4b883ddf0bde883bc173977878c
#
_entry.id   bb13c4b883ddf0bde883bc173977878c
#
_cell.length_a   1.000
_cell.length_b   1.000
_cell.length_c   1.000
_cell.angle_alpha   90.00
_cell.angle_beta   90.00
_cell.angle_gamma   90.00
#
_symmetry.space_group_name_H-M   'P 1'
#
loop_
_entity.id
_entity.type
_entity.pdbx_description
1 polymer ?
#
loop_
_entity_poly.entity_id
_entity_poly.type
_entity_poly.pdbx_seq_one_letter_code
_entity_poly.pdbx_strand_id
1 'polypeptide(L)'
;KKPVFPEPQALVSKTPSILGLDGSQKMSKSRGNAIMLSASEDETATLIKKAKTDADRNITYDPVNRPEVANLLMLISLCTEEAPETIAERIGDGGGGMLKKILTECLNEKLRPMRQARAELEANPDYIRQVLLDGAAAAQEIASATLKEVRSVMNMEI
;
A
#
# COMPACT_ATOMS: atom_id res chain seq x y z
N LYS A 1 26.27 -4.55 30.53
CA LYS A 1 26.69 -4.32 29.13
C LYS A 1 25.69 -3.37 28.50
N LYS A 2 26.14 -2.35 27.77
CA LYS A 2 25.27 -1.43 27.05
C LYS A 2 24.66 -2.18 25.84
N PRO A 3 23.34 -2.10 25.59
CA PRO A 3 22.76 -2.70 24.39
C PRO A 3 23.28 -1.97 23.14
N VAL A 4 23.66 -2.73 22.12
CA VAL A 4 24.15 -2.18 20.84
C VAL A 4 22.98 -1.72 19.97
N PHE A 5 21.89 -2.49 19.97
CA PHE A 5 20.70 -2.17 19.22
C PHE A 5 19.65 -1.50 20.10
N PRO A 6 18.98 -0.45 19.63
CA PRO A 6 17.81 0.08 20.31
C PRO A 6 16.67 -0.93 20.28
N GLU A 7 15.83 -0.93 21.31
CA GLU A 7 14.61 -1.71 21.32
C GLU A 7 13.61 -1.14 20.29
N PRO A 8 13.16 -1.92 19.31
CA PRO A 8 12.26 -1.43 18.28
C PRO A 8 10.85 -1.19 18.84
N GLN A 9 10.21 -0.13 18.39
CA GLN A 9 8.82 0.17 18.70
C GLN A 9 7.95 0.00 17.44
N ALA A 10 6.76 -0.59 17.62
CA ALA A 10 5.82 -0.76 16.52
C ALA A 10 5.17 0.58 16.15
N LEU A 11 5.30 0.98 14.89
CA LEU A 11 4.57 2.09 14.28
C LEU A 11 3.49 1.53 13.37
N VAL A 12 2.28 1.36 13.91
CA VAL A 12 1.16 0.76 13.20
C VAL A 12 0.19 1.85 12.74
N SER A 13 -0.19 1.83 11.47
CA SER A 13 -1.19 2.75 10.91
C SER A 13 -2.61 2.40 11.37
N LYS A 14 -3.57 3.32 11.14
CA LYS A 14 -5.01 3.08 11.40
C LYS A 14 -5.55 1.91 10.56
N THR A 15 -4.92 1.59 9.44
CA THR A 15 -5.30 0.49 8.54
C THR A 15 -4.11 -0.47 8.39
N PRO A 16 -3.87 -1.34 9.38
CA PRO A 16 -2.70 -2.21 9.39
C PRO A 16 -2.76 -3.33 8.34
N SER A 17 -3.93 -3.62 7.81
CA SER A 17 -4.14 -4.65 6.80
C SER A 17 -5.26 -4.23 5.85
N ILE A 18 -5.04 -4.45 4.56
CA ILE A 18 -6.02 -4.24 3.49
C ILE A 18 -6.33 -5.61 2.88
N LEU A 19 -7.61 -5.92 2.68
CA LEU A 19 -8.03 -7.15 2.00
C LEU A 19 -7.75 -7.06 0.50
N GLY A 20 -7.48 -8.20 -0.10
CA GLY A 20 -7.41 -8.32 -1.55
C GLY A 20 -8.75 -8.05 -2.22
N LEU A 21 -8.72 -7.81 -3.52
CA LEU A 21 -9.93 -7.56 -4.31
C LEU A 21 -10.86 -8.79 -4.40
N ASP A 22 -10.35 -9.96 -4.05
CA ASP A 22 -11.10 -11.22 -3.90
C ASP A 22 -11.94 -11.27 -2.59
N GLY A 23 -11.71 -10.32 -1.67
CA GLY A 23 -12.42 -10.20 -0.40
C GLY A 23 -12.10 -11.28 0.64
N SER A 24 -11.14 -12.16 0.39
CA SER A 24 -10.92 -13.34 1.24
C SER A 24 -9.74 -13.21 2.18
N GLN A 25 -8.64 -12.64 1.73
CA GLN A 25 -7.38 -12.59 2.47
C GLN A 25 -6.68 -11.24 2.28
N LYS A 26 -5.65 -10.98 3.10
CA LYS A 26 -4.80 -9.82 2.97
C LYS A 26 -4.31 -9.66 1.52
N MET A 27 -4.36 -8.44 1.01
CA MET A 27 -3.83 -8.07 -0.30
C MET A 27 -2.37 -8.51 -0.43
N SER A 28 -2.06 -9.25 -1.50
CA SER A 28 -0.73 -9.79 -1.73
C SER A 28 -0.44 -9.94 -3.21
N LYS A 29 0.76 -9.52 -3.60
CA LYS A 29 1.27 -9.69 -4.97
C LYS A 29 1.31 -11.16 -5.42
N SER A 30 1.77 -12.06 -4.55
CA SER A 30 1.89 -13.49 -4.85
C SER A 30 0.54 -14.20 -5.01
N ARG A 31 -0.55 -13.62 -4.52
CA ARG A 31 -1.91 -14.16 -4.64
C ARG A 31 -2.69 -13.63 -5.84
N GLY A 32 -2.16 -12.65 -6.54
CA GLY A 32 -2.85 -12.02 -7.67
C GLY A 32 -4.11 -11.23 -7.30
N ASN A 33 -4.32 -10.93 -6.01
CA ASN A 33 -5.48 -10.20 -5.50
C ASN A 33 -5.19 -8.72 -5.18
N ALA A 34 -4.02 -8.22 -5.62
CA ALA A 34 -3.54 -6.88 -5.34
C ALA A 34 -3.65 -5.96 -6.56
N ILE A 35 -3.83 -4.67 -6.30
CA ILE A 35 -3.59 -3.62 -7.29
C ILE A 35 -2.11 -3.22 -7.18
N MET A 36 -1.36 -3.45 -8.24
CA MET A 36 0.04 -3.07 -8.30
C MET A 36 0.17 -1.55 -8.45
N LEU A 37 1.09 -0.93 -7.71
CA LEU A 37 1.38 0.50 -7.86
C LEU A 37 1.90 0.86 -9.28
N SER A 38 2.46 -0.14 -9.97
CA SER A 38 2.91 -0.02 -11.37
C SER A 38 1.81 -0.26 -12.40
N ALA A 39 0.59 -0.67 -11.98
CA ALA A 39 -0.51 -0.91 -12.91
C ALA A 39 -0.94 0.39 -13.61
N SER A 40 -1.28 0.28 -14.90
CA SER A 40 -1.86 1.38 -15.65
C SER A 40 -3.26 1.77 -15.13
N GLU A 41 -3.81 2.87 -15.62
CA GLU A 41 -5.17 3.29 -15.27
C GLU A 41 -6.20 2.25 -15.72
N ASP A 42 -6.05 1.69 -16.91
CA ASP A 42 -6.94 0.68 -17.48
C ASP A 42 -6.83 -0.67 -16.75
N GLU A 43 -5.62 -1.10 -16.40
CA GLU A 43 -5.41 -2.31 -15.58
C GLU A 43 -6.05 -2.15 -14.20
N THR A 44 -5.86 -1.00 -13.58
CA THR A 44 -6.48 -0.67 -12.27
C THR A 44 -8.01 -0.72 -12.38
N ALA A 45 -8.61 -0.10 -13.39
CA ALA A 45 -10.05 -0.13 -13.64
C ALA A 45 -10.57 -1.56 -13.85
N THR A 46 -9.83 -2.37 -14.62
CA THR A 46 -10.17 -3.76 -14.89
C THR A 46 -10.16 -4.62 -13.62
N LEU A 47 -9.15 -4.44 -12.76
CA LEU A 47 -9.03 -5.14 -11.49
C LEU A 47 -10.16 -4.76 -10.53
N ILE A 48 -10.44 -3.46 -10.38
CA ILE A 48 -11.51 -2.97 -9.51
C ILE A 48 -12.88 -3.44 -10.00
N LYS A 49 -13.13 -3.46 -11.33
CA LYS A 49 -14.37 -3.98 -11.90
C LYS A 49 -14.64 -5.43 -11.47
N LYS A 50 -13.60 -6.25 -11.37
CA LYS A 50 -13.66 -7.67 -10.95
C LYS A 50 -13.68 -7.85 -9.43
N ALA A 51 -13.45 -6.80 -8.63
CA ALA A 51 -13.44 -6.89 -7.18
C ALA A 51 -14.77 -7.47 -6.67
N LYS A 52 -14.68 -8.31 -5.63
CA LYS A 52 -15.85 -8.92 -5.03
C LYS A 52 -16.67 -7.88 -4.26
N THR A 53 -17.99 -7.92 -4.41
CA THR A 53 -18.98 -7.18 -3.64
C THR A 53 -20.20 -8.08 -3.43
N ASP A 54 -21.01 -7.81 -2.42
CA ASP A 54 -22.31 -8.44 -2.24
C ASP A 54 -23.37 -7.91 -3.23
N ALA A 55 -24.59 -8.41 -3.12
CA ALA A 55 -25.72 -8.05 -4.00
C ALA A 55 -26.56 -6.86 -3.48
N ASP A 56 -26.27 -6.37 -2.27
CA ASP A 56 -27.03 -5.26 -1.69
C ASP A 56 -26.67 -3.94 -2.40
N ARG A 57 -27.72 -3.23 -2.83
CA ARG A 57 -27.57 -1.94 -3.52
C ARG A 57 -27.26 -0.79 -2.57
N ASN A 58 -27.78 -0.84 -1.35
CA ASN A 58 -27.47 0.16 -0.35
C ASN A 58 -26.06 -0.05 0.19
N ILE A 59 -25.19 0.93 -0.02
CA ILE A 59 -23.79 0.87 0.42
C ILE A 59 -23.69 1.34 1.87
N THR A 60 -23.21 0.45 2.73
CA THR A 60 -22.96 0.73 4.15
C THR A 60 -21.56 0.29 4.52
N TYR A 61 -20.93 0.97 5.48
CA TYR A 61 -19.64 0.56 6.03
C TYR A 61 -19.85 -0.41 7.19
N ASP A 62 -19.71 -1.70 6.93
CA ASP A 62 -19.81 -2.77 7.91
C ASP A 62 -18.65 -3.78 7.70
N PRO A 63 -17.52 -3.61 8.40
CA PRO A 63 -16.37 -4.50 8.26
C PRO A 63 -16.63 -5.94 8.71
N VAL A 64 -17.68 -6.18 9.52
CA VAL A 64 -17.99 -7.51 10.07
C VAL A 64 -18.87 -8.31 9.11
N ASN A 65 -19.96 -7.72 8.65
CA ASN A 65 -20.96 -8.42 7.84
C ASN A 65 -20.74 -8.22 6.33
N ARG A 66 -20.05 -7.16 5.93
CA ARG A 66 -19.80 -6.77 4.53
C ARG A 66 -18.32 -6.43 4.28
N PRO A 67 -17.38 -7.32 4.63
CA PRO A 67 -15.94 -7.02 4.62
C PRO A 67 -15.42 -6.59 3.24
N GLU A 68 -15.96 -7.14 2.14
CA GLU A 68 -15.55 -6.80 0.79
C GLU A 68 -15.93 -5.35 0.42
N VAL A 69 -17.16 -4.93 0.73
CA VAL A 69 -17.64 -3.56 0.50
C VAL A 69 -16.90 -2.57 1.41
N ALA A 70 -16.77 -2.92 2.70
CA ALA A 70 -16.03 -2.11 3.65
C ALA A 70 -14.55 -1.92 3.25
N ASN A 71 -13.92 -2.94 2.67
CA ASN A 71 -12.56 -2.85 2.16
C ASN A 71 -12.45 -1.84 0.99
N LEU A 72 -13.40 -1.86 0.03
CA LEU A 72 -13.39 -0.90 -1.06
C LEU A 72 -13.65 0.54 -0.57
N LEU A 73 -14.54 0.73 0.41
CA LEU A 73 -14.76 2.02 1.06
C LEU A 73 -13.51 2.51 1.78
N MET A 74 -12.79 1.60 2.48
CA MET A 74 -11.53 1.93 3.13
C MET A 74 -10.46 2.36 2.12
N LEU A 75 -10.38 1.73 0.95
CA LEU A 75 -9.46 2.14 -0.11
C LEU A 75 -9.78 3.56 -0.63
N ILE A 76 -11.06 3.91 -0.78
CA ILE A 76 -11.46 5.29 -1.13
C ILE A 76 -11.05 6.25 -0.01
N SER A 77 -11.35 5.91 1.25
CA SER A 77 -10.97 6.69 2.43
C SER A 77 -9.47 6.99 2.49
N LEU A 78 -8.62 6.02 2.18
CA LEU A 78 -7.16 6.20 2.10
C LEU A 78 -6.71 7.13 0.96
N CYS A 79 -7.50 7.23 -0.11
CA CYS A 79 -7.23 8.15 -1.21
C CYS A 79 -7.69 9.58 -0.93
N THR A 80 -8.87 9.73 -0.29
CA THR A 80 -9.58 11.01 -0.13
C THR A 80 -9.46 11.63 1.26
N GLU A 81 -9.01 10.85 2.25
CA GLU A 81 -8.95 11.20 3.67
C GLU A 81 -10.34 11.41 4.31
N GLU A 82 -11.43 11.09 3.60
CA GLU A 82 -12.80 11.10 4.14
C GLU A 82 -13.07 9.81 4.96
N ALA A 83 -13.96 9.89 5.93
CA ALA A 83 -14.41 8.72 6.69
C ALA A 83 -15.18 7.74 5.78
N PRO A 84 -14.95 6.42 5.90
CA PRO A 84 -15.63 5.43 5.05
C PRO A 84 -17.16 5.43 5.21
N GLU A 85 -17.68 5.80 6.38
CA GLU A 85 -19.10 5.96 6.64
C GLU A 85 -19.70 7.10 5.79
N THR A 86 -19.03 8.25 5.74
CA THR A 86 -19.45 9.42 4.94
C THR A 86 -19.46 9.08 3.44
N ILE A 87 -18.45 8.33 2.99
CA ILE A 87 -18.40 7.86 1.60
C ILE A 87 -19.56 6.92 1.30
N ALA A 88 -19.86 5.99 2.22
CA ALA A 88 -20.98 5.06 2.09
C ALA A 88 -22.33 5.78 2.01
N GLU A 89 -22.60 6.75 2.89
CA GLU A 89 -23.80 7.58 2.89
C GLU A 89 -23.97 8.34 1.56
N ARG A 90 -22.89 8.90 1.03
CA ARG A 90 -22.90 9.61 -0.26
C ARG A 90 -23.23 8.69 -1.44
N ILE A 91 -22.83 7.44 -1.39
CA ILE A 91 -23.14 6.45 -2.44
C ILE A 91 -24.58 5.94 -2.30
N GLY A 92 -25.03 5.68 -1.06
CA GLY A 92 -26.38 5.22 -0.77
C GLY A 92 -26.77 4.01 -1.62
N ASP A 93 -27.90 4.10 -2.34
CA ASP A 93 -28.45 3.04 -3.19
C ASP A 93 -27.76 2.92 -4.57
N GLY A 94 -26.59 3.56 -4.77
CA GLY A 94 -25.83 3.50 -6.02
C GLY A 94 -25.24 2.13 -6.34
N GLY A 95 -25.16 1.26 -5.33
CA GLY A 95 -24.71 -0.13 -5.46
C GLY A 95 -23.22 -0.28 -5.72
N GLY A 96 -22.78 -1.54 -5.82
CA GLY A 96 -21.38 -1.90 -6.03
C GLY A 96 -20.76 -1.31 -7.30
N GLY A 97 -21.57 -1.04 -8.33
CA GLY A 97 -21.11 -0.41 -9.56
C GLY A 97 -20.63 1.02 -9.35
N MET A 98 -21.40 1.82 -8.59
CA MET A 98 -21.03 3.20 -8.25
C MET A 98 -19.82 3.24 -7.32
N LEU A 99 -19.79 2.35 -6.31
CA LEU A 99 -18.65 2.20 -5.41
C LEU A 99 -17.34 1.93 -6.18
N LYS A 100 -17.37 0.98 -7.11
CA LYS A 100 -16.20 0.62 -7.94
C LYS A 100 -15.76 1.74 -8.88
N LYS A 101 -16.73 2.51 -9.43
CA LYS A 101 -16.43 3.66 -10.26
C LYS A 101 -15.68 4.73 -9.45
N ILE A 102 -16.21 5.13 -8.29
CA ILE A 102 -15.58 6.12 -7.42
C ILE A 102 -14.17 5.66 -6.99
N LEU A 103 -14.03 4.39 -6.58
CA LEU A 103 -12.72 3.84 -6.22
C LEU A 103 -11.72 3.93 -7.38
N THR A 104 -12.15 3.61 -8.60
CA THR A 104 -11.29 3.68 -9.79
C THR A 104 -10.81 5.11 -10.03
N GLU A 105 -11.71 6.09 -9.97
CA GLU A 105 -11.39 7.49 -10.16
C GLU A 105 -10.42 8.01 -9.09
N CYS A 106 -10.73 7.81 -7.80
CA CYS A 106 -9.88 8.25 -6.69
C CYS A 106 -8.49 7.61 -6.75
N LEU A 107 -8.43 6.29 -6.99
CA LEU A 107 -7.16 5.57 -6.97
C LEU A 107 -6.28 5.96 -8.16
N ASN A 108 -6.85 6.11 -9.34
CA ASN A 108 -6.12 6.58 -10.52
C ASN A 108 -5.59 8.00 -10.32
N GLU A 109 -6.39 8.89 -9.75
CA GLU A 109 -5.95 10.25 -9.40
C GLU A 109 -4.79 10.23 -8.38
N LYS A 110 -4.93 9.44 -7.30
CA LYS A 110 -3.91 9.32 -6.26
C LYS A 110 -2.58 8.75 -6.79
N LEU A 111 -2.64 7.80 -7.73
CA LEU A 111 -1.47 7.15 -8.30
C LEU A 111 -0.86 7.89 -9.50
N ARG A 112 -1.55 8.87 -10.09
CA ARG A 112 -1.07 9.61 -11.27
C ARG A 112 0.31 10.21 -11.08
N PRO A 113 0.60 10.98 -10.01
CA PRO A 113 1.95 11.55 -9.82
C PRO A 113 3.03 10.48 -9.71
N MET A 114 2.72 9.35 -9.05
CA MET A 114 3.65 8.24 -8.91
C MET A 114 3.95 7.57 -10.26
N ARG A 115 2.93 7.39 -11.12
CA ARG A 115 3.09 6.82 -12.46
C ARG A 115 3.92 7.74 -13.36
N GLN A 116 3.72 9.05 -13.27
CA GLN A 116 4.53 10.04 -13.99
C GLN A 116 5.99 9.99 -13.56
N ALA A 117 6.25 10.06 -12.25
CA ALA A 117 7.62 9.96 -11.72
C ALA A 117 8.30 8.64 -12.11
N ARG A 118 7.54 7.52 -12.11
CA ARG A 118 8.05 6.24 -12.57
C ARG A 118 8.48 6.28 -14.04
N ALA A 119 7.65 6.83 -14.93
CA ALA A 119 7.97 6.94 -16.36
C ALA A 119 9.23 7.79 -16.61
N GLU A 120 9.39 8.89 -15.88
CA GLU A 120 10.59 9.74 -15.94
C GLU A 120 11.85 8.99 -15.47
N LEU A 121 11.73 8.22 -14.38
CA LEU A 121 12.84 7.42 -13.86
C LEU A 121 13.20 6.26 -14.79
N GLU A 122 12.22 5.57 -15.37
CA GLU A 122 12.45 4.49 -16.35
C GLU A 122 13.18 4.99 -17.60
N ALA A 123 12.98 6.26 -17.96
CA ALA A 123 13.71 6.90 -19.05
C ALA A 123 15.17 7.29 -18.70
N ASN A 124 15.55 7.21 -17.41
CA ASN A 124 16.88 7.60 -16.94
C ASN A 124 17.53 6.50 -16.05
N PRO A 125 17.91 5.37 -16.62
CA PRO A 125 18.48 4.24 -15.88
C PRO A 125 19.81 4.54 -15.20
N ASP A 126 20.60 5.47 -15.74
CA ASP A 126 21.88 5.84 -15.14
C ASP A 126 21.69 6.60 -13.83
N TYR A 127 20.69 7.46 -13.75
CA TYR A 127 20.31 8.10 -12.50
C TYR A 127 19.90 7.07 -11.43
N ILE A 128 19.07 6.08 -11.81
CA ILE A 128 18.66 5.01 -10.88
C ILE A 128 19.88 4.23 -10.39
N ARG A 129 20.82 3.90 -11.29
CA ARG A 129 22.08 3.22 -10.95
C ARG A 129 22.89 4.04 -9.94
N GLN A 130 23.02 5.35 -10.18
CA GLN A 130 23.76 6.23 -9.26
C GLN A 130 23.13 6.28 -7.88
N VAL A 131 21.80 6.46 -7.80
CA VAL A 131 21.05 6.45 -6.51
C VAL A 131 21.27 5.14 -5.75
N LEU A 132 21.29 4.00 -6.44
CA LEU A 132 21.55 2.69 -5.81
C LEU A 132 22.99 2.58 -5.30
N LEU A 133 23.98 3.07 -6.03
CA LEU A 133 25.39 3.04 -5.62
C LEU A 133 25.63 3.95 -4.41
N ASP A 134 25.09 5.17 -4.44
CA ASP A 134 25.23 6.12 -3.33
C ASP A 134 24.51 5.60 -2.06
N GLY A 135 23.32 5.04 -2.24
CA GLY A 135 22.57 4.42 -1.15
C GLY A 135 23.29 3.20 -0.56
N ALA A 136 23.89 2.35 -1.40
CA ALA A 136 24.69 1.21 -0.95
C ALA A 136 25.94 1.66 -0.16
N ALA A 137 26.62 2.70 -0.62
CA ALA A 137 27.80 3.25 0.09
C ALA A 137 27.40 3.81 1.48
N ALA A 138 26.35 4.60 1.56
CA ALA A 138 25.85 5.13 2.82
C ALA A 138 25.39 4.02 3.79
N ALA A 139 24.66 3.02 3.29
CA ALA A 139 24.25 1.86 4.10
C ALA A 139 25.45 1.04 4.58
N GLN A 140 26.47 0.85 3.75
CA GLN A 140 27.70 0.13 4.11
C GLN A 140 28.46 0.84 5.23
N GLU A 141 28.55 2.16 5.22
CA GLU A 141 29.20 2.92 6.27
C GLU A 141 28.52 2.70 7.63
N ILE A 142 27.20 2.86 7.70
CA ILE A 142 26.40 2.66 8.92
C ILE A 142 26.49 1.20 9.40
N ALA A 143 26.31 0.25 8.49
CA ALA A 143 26.34 -1.17 8.83
C ALA A 143 27.71 -1.62 9.33
N SER A 144 28.80 -1.13 8.72
CA SER A 144 30.17 -1.45 9.14
C SER A 144 30.49 -0.90 10.54
N ALA A 145 30.04 0.32 10.85
CA ALA A 145 30.20 0.90 12.19
C ALA A 145 29.46 0.08 13.24
N THR A 146 28.20 -0.26 12.97
CA THR A 146 27.39 -1.11 13.87
C THR A 146 27.99 -2.49 14.05
N LEU A 147 28.45 -3.13 12.97
CA LEU A 147 29.05 -4.46 13.02
C LEU A 147 30.34 -4.45 13.84
N LYS A 148 31.15 -3.40 13.73
CA LYS A 148 32.35 -3.22 14.55
C LYS A 148 32.01 -3.17 16.04
N GLU A 149 30.99 -2.40 16.42
CA GLU A 149 30.52 -2.32 17.81
C GLU A 149 30.00 -3.68 18.32
N VAL A 150 29.21 -4.38 17.51
CA VAL A 150 28.73 -5.75 17.83
C VAL A 150 29.89 -6.69 18.09
N ARG A 151 30.89 -6.74 17.20
CA ARG A 151 32.07 -7.62 17.34
C ARG A 151 32.84 -7.29 18.61
N SER A 152 33.04 -6.02 18.93
CA SER A 152 33.74 -5.60 20.15
C SER A 152 33.02 -6.06 21.42
N VAL A 153 31.68 -5.88 21.49
CA VAL A 153 30.89 -6.32 22.65
C VAL A 153 30.86 -7.85 22.80
N MET A 154 30.99 -8.60 21.69
CA MET A 154 31.03 -10.06 21.66
C MET A 154 32.46 -10.65 21.85
N ASN A 155 33.48 -9.79 21.99
CA ASN A 155 34.92 -10.18 21.99
C ASN A 155 35.31 -11.00 20.72
N MET A 156 34.79 -10.60 19.57
CA MET A 156 35.06 -11.21 18.25
C MET A 156 35.88 -10.26 17.35
N GLU A 157 36.74 -9.45 17.95
CA GLU A 157 37.69 -8.61 17.22
C GLU A 157 38.83 -9.51 16.71
N ILE A 158 39.09 -9.48 15.41
CA ILE A 158 40.21 -10.14 14.73
C ILE A 158 41.21 -9.07 14.32
#